data_0b94fe673f702f2c0ee48e5930afbc00
#
_entry.id   0b94fe673f702f2c0ee48e5930afbc00
#
_cell.length_a   1.000
_cell.length_b   1.000
_cell.length_c   1.000
_cell.angle_alpha   90.00
_cell.angle_beta   90.00
_cell.angle_gamma   90.00
#
_symmetry.space_group_name_H-M   'P 1'
#
loop_
_entity.id
_entity.type
_entity.pdbx_description
1 polymer ?
#
loop_
_entity_poly.entity_id
_entity_poly.type
_entity_poly.pdbx_seq_one_letter_code
_entity_poly.pdbx_strand_id
1 'polypeptide(L)'
;MLNGPKPSKENAMLVDIQYVKPDRKKGQNDDYLYVIWRNLDTGKKYLITQKNPVIPIYFEKEEYRDHDYCKNYAPIDHLYCKVVPYKDVQRAIALEAGDQWLQIYKSNLQTGNYGENKKLFAYPYTFGSDYDPISIYRARWLQNYDNDRVKKLHKGFMDIEVDGIETPGMPSAQDCPINAVTLIDGWDKVVYTFLLVNRQYEGNDPVRAKMYDRMHDQQRYMMHHQEEFNQKMHETYDEFYGSDLEYKQYFFTDEKKMLVQLFQLINSLELDFITIWNISFDMPYIIERLIRLGLNPADVMCHPDFPSKVCQFKPDTRNFEIKNKNDIMILSSYTNFIDQMELYAANRKGGAELRNYKLNYISQKELKDTKLNYSEDGNIKTLPYTNFEMFVNYNIKDVLLQYGIERRTSDLDTLYVSSYKNATPYSKVFKQTVVLRNVQYVNYLSRGLVPGNNINVLFDTSQSDPKYDEDGNLIEEDDSFEGALVADPTYNDKVGIKIYGQTSNNIFLNAVDFDMSAFYPSSIRAMNIDPSTLIFKMQMDLDQYDIYDGPIPLEGVTWKKFVEEGEHDGSKEFIDNFQTGNYTSFGTKWMNMPSVADVYSRMKKELGE
;
A
#
# COMPACT_ATOMS: atom_id res chain seq x y z
N MET A 1 9.01 -26.63 0.40
CA MET A 1 10.28 -27.28 -0.04
C MET A 1 11.24 -26.17 -0.41
N LEU A 2 12.54 -26.36 -0.18
CA LEU A 2 13.56 -25.39 -0.61
C LEU A 2 14.00 -25.75 -2.02
N ASN A 3 13.69 -24.91 -3.00
CA ASN A 3 14.26 -25.01 -4.34
C ASN A 3 15.56 -24.21 -4.37
N GLY A 4 16.68 -24.84 -4.00
CA GLY A 4 17.99 -24.19 -4.05
C GLY A 4 18.74 -24.18 -2.71
N PRO A 5 19.88 -23.45 -2.62
CA PRO A 5 20.67 -23.33 -1.41
C PRO A 5 19.89 -22.61 -0.32
N LYS A 6 20.26 -22.83 0.93
CA LYS A 6 19.72 -22.03 2.05
C LYS A 6 20.24 -20.59 1.96
N PRO A 7 19.39 -19.58 2.22
CA PRO A 7 19.88 -18.21 2.34
C PRO A 7 20.87 -18.10 3.51
N SER A 8 21.89 -17.26 3.36
CA SER A 8 22.83 -16.91 4.42
C SER A 8 22.83 -15.40 4.66
N LYS A 9 23.32 -14.98 5.81
CA LYS A 9 23.42 -13.56 6.12
C LYS A 9 24.36 -12.82 5.16
N GLU A 10 25.37 -13.50 4.61
CA GLU A 10 26.37 -12.89 3.74
C GLU A 10 25.86 -12.66 2.31
N ASN A 11 24.94 -13.50 1.82
CA ASN A 11 24.62 -13.51 0.39
C ASN A 11 23.14 -13.38 0.03
N ALA A 12 22.24 -13.30 1.00
CA ALA A 12 20.81 -13.29 0.70
C ALA A 12 20.24 -11.87 0.59
N MET A 13 19.49 -11.64 -0.49
CA MET A 13 18.65 -10.46 -0.68
C MET A 13 17.19 -10.90 -0.76
N LEU A 14 16.33 -10.41 0.13
CA LEU A 14 14.90 -10.60 0.00
C LEU A 14 14.38 -9.83 -1.21
N VAL A 15 13.71 -10.52 -2.11
CA VAL A 15 13.01 -9.88 -3.24
C VAL A 15 11.56 -9.63 -2.86
N ASP A 16 10.83 -10.69 -2.46
CA ASP A 16 9.43 -10.56 -2.06
C ASP A 16 8.99 -11.70 -1.16
N ILE A 17 7.87 -11.49 -0.46
CA ILE A 17 7.12 -12.53 0.23
C ILE A 17 5.67 -12.44 -0.21
N GLN A 18 5.14 -13.55 -0.71
CA GLN A 18 3.77 -13.65 -1.18
C GLN A 18 2.99 -14.67 -0.33
N TYR A 19 1.72 -14.37 -0.07
CA TYR A 19 0.83 -15.28 0.64
C TYR A 19 -0.42 -15.56 -0.20
N VAL A 20 -0.65 -16.85 -0.46
CA VAL A 20 -1.80 -17.33 -1.22
C VAL A 20 -2.77 -18.02 -0.28
N LYS A 21 -3.95 -17.42 -0.14
CA LYS A 21 -5.04 -17.95 0.70
C LYS A 21 -5.60 -19.25 0.10
N PRO A 22 -6.16 -20.16 0.95
CA PRO A 22 -6.84 -21.33 0.46
C PRO A 22 -8.08 -20.92 -0.36
N ASP A 23 -8.24 -21.49 -1.54
CA ASP A 23 -9.46 -21.34 -2.34
C ASP A 23 -10.42 -22.50 -2.06
N ARG A 24 -11.22 -22.35 -1.00
CA ARG A 24 -12.18 -23.36 -0.57
C ARG A 24 -13.25 -23.64 -1.62
N LYS A 25 -13.57 -22.68 -2.50
CA LYS A 25 -14.54 -22.86 -3.59
C LYS A 25 -14.04 -23.84 -4.64
N LYS A 26 -12.71 -23.90 -4.82
CA LYS A 26 -12.02 -24.86 -5.70
C LYS A 26 -11.56 -26.11 -4.98
N GLY A 27 -11.97 -26.33 -3.73
CA GLY A 27 -11.56 -27.50 -2.92
C GLY A 27 -10.11 -27.43 -2.41
N GLN A 28 -9.46 -26.27 -2.50
CA GLN A 28 -8.11 -26.06 -1.97
C GLN A 28 -8.21 -25.65 -0.50
N ASN A 29 -7.70 -26.51 0.39
CA ASN A 29 -7.71 -26.28 1.83
C ASN A 29 -6.38 -25.75 2.37
N ASP A 30 -5.33 -25.80 1.55
CA ASP A 30 -4.00 -25.40 1.94
C ASP A 30 -3.72 -23.96 1.50
N ASP A 31 -3.03 -23.23 2.35
CA ASP A 31 -2.43 -21.94 2.05
C ASP A 31 -0.93 -22.09 1.79
N TYR A 32 -0.38 -21.13 1.08
CA TYR A 32 1.02 -21.13 0.70
C TYR A 32 1.64 -19.79 1.00
N LEU A 33 2.86 -19.81 1.53
CA LEU A 33 3.71 -18.66 1.64
C LEU A 33 4.97 -18.89 0.82
N TYR A 34 5.28 -17.94 -0.03
CA TYR A 34 6.42 -17.93 -0.92
C TYR A 34 7.41 -16.89 -0.48
N VAL A 35 8.64 -17.28 -0.20
CA VAL A 35 9.75 -16.35 0.05
C VAL A 35 10.65 -16.38 -1.17
N ILE A 36 10.70 -15.26 -1.88
CA ILE A 36 11.52 -15.06 -3.07
C ILE A 36 12.78 -14.32 -2.64
N TRP A 37 13.92 -14.91 -2.86
CA TRP A 37 15.19 -14.30 -2.53
C TRP A 37 16.22 -14.47 -3.65
N ARG A 38 17.16 -13.54 -3.72
CA ARG A 38 18.27 -13.57 -4.67
C ARG A 38 19.57 -13.83 -3.95
N ASN A 39 20.39 -14.71 -4.49
CA ASN A 39 21.77 -14.87 -4.08
C ASN A 39 22.61 -13.73 -4.69
N LEU A 40 23.21 -12.90 -3.86
CA LEU A 40 23.97 -11.71 -4.27
C LEU A 40 25.31 -12.04 -4.95
N ASP A 41 25.82 -13.27 -4.82
CA ASP A 41 27.06 -13.70 -5.45
C ASP A 41 26.83 -14.20 -6.87
N THR A 42 25.70 -14.89 -7.08
CA THR A 42 25.36 -15.51 -8.37
C THR A 42 24.32 -14.73 -9.17
N GLY A 43 23.61 -13.79 -8.56
CA GLY A 43 22.47 -13.07 -9.13
C GLY A 43 21.21 -13.91 -9.27
N LYS A 44 21.25 -15.22 -9.04
CA LYS A 44 20.15 -16.15 -9.25
C LYS A 44 19.08 -16.03 -8.16
N LYS A 45 17.80 -16.10 -8.57
CA LYS A 45 16.66 -16.16 -7.66
C LYS A 45 16.33 -17.58 -7.22
N TYR A 46 15.76 -17.68 -6.04
CA TYR A 46 15.31 -18.92 -5.43
C TYR A 46 13.98 -18.72 -4.73
N LEU A 47 13.16 -19.79 -4.74
CA LEU A 47 11.85 -19.84 -4.11
C LEU A 47 11.87 -20.78 -2.90
N ILE A 48 11.50 -20.26 -1.73
CA ILE A 48 11.16 -21.08 -0.58
C ILE A 48 9.64 -21.17 -0.50
N THR A 49 9.12 -22.38 -0.65
CA THR A 49 7.68 -22.65 -0.56
C THR A 49 7.34 -23.25 0.79
N GLN A 50 6.45 -22.61 1.52
CA GLN A 50 5.92 -23.12 2.77
C GLN A 50 4.40 -23.35 2.63
N LYS A 51 4.01 -24.61 2.69
CA LYS A 51 2.61 -25.02 2.73
C LYS A 51 2.11 -24.90 4.17
N ASN A 52 0.92 -24.34 4.38
CA ASN A 52 0.33 -24.06 5.68
C ASN A 52 1.31 -23.31 6.59
N PRO A 53 1.70 -22.07 6.23
CA PRO A 53 2.71 -21.30 6.95
C PRO A 53 2.32 -21.13 8.42
N VAL A 54 3.30 -21.29 9.29
CA VAL A 54 3.08 -21.19 10.74
C VAL A 54 3.59 -19.85 11.27
N ILE A 55 2.83 -19.27 12.19
CA ILE A 55 3.21 -18.04 12.88
C ILE A 55 3.21 -18.26 14.40
N PRO A 56 4.03 -17.51 15.15
CA PRO A 56 3.92 -17.46 16.59
C PRO A 56 2.72 -16.60 16.97
N ILE A 57 1.97 -17.07 17.94
CA ILE A 57 1.00 -16.28 18.69
C ILE A 57 1.33 -16.42 20.17
N TYR A 58 1.14 -15.37 20.91
CA TYR A 58 1.57 -15.31 22.29
C TYR A 58 0.35 -15.15 23.20
N PHE A 59 0.39 -15.84 24.33
CA PHE A 59 -0.64 -15.76 25.36
C PHE A 59 0.03 -15.46 26.70
N GLU A 60 -0.62 -14.61 27.48
CA GLU A 60 -0.14 -14.28 28.80
C GLU A 60 -0.28 -15.49 29.74
N LYS A 61 0.75 -15.77 30.54
CA LYS A 61 0.72 -16.83 31.55
C LYS A 61 -0.27 -16.47 32.66
N GLU A 62 -0.91 -17.47 33.26
CA GLU A 62 -1.97 -17.29 34.26
C GLU A 62 -1.57 -16.38 35.42
N GLU A 63 -0.32 -16.44 35.83
CA GLU A 63 0.24 -15.65 36.94
C GLU A 63 0.29 -14.12 36.69
N TYR A 64 0.15 -13.71 35.42
CA TYR A 64 0.15 -12.29 35.01
C TYR A 64 -1.20 -11.79 34.53
N ARG A 65 -2.25 -12.64 34.56
CA ARG A 65 -3.62 -12.33 34.11
C ARG A 65 -4.41 -11.63 35.20
N ASP A 66 -3.98 -10.43 35.59
CA ASP A 66 -4.58 -9.59 36.64
C ASP A 66 -5.43 -8.43 36.09
N HIS A 67 -5.79 -8.45 34.80
CA HIS A 67 -6.49 -7.39 34.09
C HIS A 67 -7.58 -7.95 33.16
N ASP A 68 -8.54 -7.12 32.80
CA ASP A 68 -9.65 -7.43 31.89
C ASP A 68 -9.61 -6.62 30.58
N TYR A 69 -8.55 -5.82 30.36
CA TYR A 69 -8.33 -4.98 29.19
C TYR A 69 -7.14 -5.50 28.36
N CYS A 70 -7.11 -5.15 27.09
CA CYS A 70 -6.01 -5.48 26.20
C CYS A 70 -4.82 -4.55 26.43
N LYS A 71 -3.69 -5.11 26.83
CA LYS A 71 -2.43 -4.37 27.00
C LYS A 71 -1.83 -3.97 25.65
N ASN A 72 -1.12 -2.86 25.59
CA ASN A 72 -0.43 -2.42 24.39
C ASN A 72 0.78 -3.31 24.05
N TYR A 73 1.39 -3.94 25.05
CA TYR A 73 2.51 -4.88 24.93
C TYR A 73 2.63 -5.73 26.19
N ALA A 74 3.39 -6.81 26.07
CA ALA A 74 3.83 -7.58 27.25
C ALA A 74 5.28 -8.05 27.08
N PRO A 75 6.05 -8.18 28.19
CA PRO A 75 7.36 -8.81 28.18
C PRO A 75 7.26 -10.27 27.72
N ILE A 76 8.20 -10.72 26.88
CA ILE A 76 8.16 -12.08 26.32
C ILE A 76 8.25 -13.18 27.37
N ASP A 77 8.89 -12.91 28.52
CA ASP A 77 9.00 -13.81 29.65
C ASP A 77 7.70 -13.96 30.43
N HIS A 78 6.76 -13.00 30.33
CA HIS A 78 5.40 -13.11 30.85
C HIS A 78 4.48 -13.94 29.94
N LEU A 79 4.94 -14.28 28.74
CA LEU A 79 4.16 -14.93 27.71
C LEU A 79 4.62 -16.37 27.49
N TYR A 80 3.71 -17.18 27.01
CA TYR A 80 4.06 -18.43 26.34
C TYR A 80 3.64 -18.38 24.88
N CYS A 81 4.44 -19.01 24.02
CA CYS A 81 4.25 -18.97 22.57
C CYS A 81 3.63 -20.27 22.08
N LYS A 82 2.58 -20.16 21.26
CA LYS A 82 2.08 -21.26 20.44
C LYS A 82 2.42 -20.98 18.98
N VAL A 83 2.99 -21.97 18.29
CA VAL A 83 3.24 -21.89 16.84
C VAL A 83 2.11 -22.61 16.13
N VAL A 84 1.32 -21.88 15.37
CA VAL A 84 0.11 -22.40 14.74
C VAL A 84 0.07 -22.07 13.24
N PRO A 85 -0.59 -22.90 12.40
CA PRO A 85 -0.87 -22.51 11.02
C PRO A 85 -1.65 -21.20 10.98
N TYR A 86 -1.27 -20.26 10.08
CA TYR A 86 -1.90 -18.94 10.01
C TYR A 86 -3.42 -19.03 9.83
N LYS A 87 -3.91 -19.98 9.04
CA LYS A 87 -5.34 -20.21 8.85
C LYS A 87 -6.09 -20.64 10.12
N ASP A 88 -5.38 -21.11 11.14
CA ASP A 88 -5.94 -21.65 12.39
C ASP A 88 -5.77 -20.69 13.59
N VAL A 89 -5.22 -19.48 13.39
CA VAL A 89 -4.95 -18.51 14.46
C VAL A 89 -6.21 -18.20 15.27
N GLN A 90 -7.31 -17.86 14.62
CA GLN A 90 -8.57 -17.54 15.31
C GLN A 90 -9.11 -18.73 16.10
N ARG A 91 -8.96 -19.94 15.57
CA ARG A 91 -9.32 -21.16 16.30
C ARG A 91 -8.46 -21.37 17.55
N ALA A 92 -7.16 -21.11 17.43
CA ALA A 92 -6.23 -21.26 18.54
C ALA A 92 -6.53 -20.25 19.66
N ILE A 93 -6.88 -19.00 19.31
CA ILE A 93 -7.35 -18.01 20.28
C ILE A 93 -8.64 -18.44 20.95
N ALA A 94 -9.63 -18.89 20.17
CA ALA A 94 -10.91 -19.34 20.71
C ALA A 94 -10.78 -20.54 21.67
N LEU A 95 -9.85 -21.45 21.39
CA LEU A 95 -9.54 -22.60 22.28
C LEU A 95 -8.89 -22.14 23.59
N GLU A 96 -8.02 -21.14 23.53
CA GLU A 96 -7.36 -20.56 24.71
C GLU A 96 -8.32 -19.75 25.58
N ALA A 97 -9.21 -19.01 24.94
CA ALA A 97 -10.19 -18.15 25.61
C ALA A 97 -11.33 -18.92 26.26
N GLY A 98 -11.48 -20.21 25.96
CA GLY A 98 -12.44 -21.11 26.60
C GLY A 98 -13.72 -21.38 25.80
N ASP A 99 -14.61 -22.17 26.39
CA ASP A 99 -15.75 -22.76 25.67
C ASP A 99 -16.72 -21.73 25.07
N GLN A 100 -16.95 -20.60 25.73
CA GLN A 100 -17.84 -19.56 25.23
C GLN A 100 -17.30 -18.98 23.90
N TRP A 101 -16.04 -18.66 23.85
CA TRP A 101 -15.38 -18.15 22.65
C TRP A 101 -15.30 -19.19 21.53
N LEU A 102 -15.08 -20.44 21.91
CA LEU A 102 -15.07 -21.56 20.96
C LEU A 102 -16.45 -21.80 20.34
N GLN A 103 -17.53 -21.61 21.10
CA GLN A 103 -18.89 -21.68 20.56
C GLN A 103 -19.19 -20.57 19.60
N ILE A 104 -18.78 -19.31 19.91
CA ILE A 104 -18.89 -18.16 19.01
C ILE A 104 -18.15 -18.45 17.70
N TYR A 105 -16.90 -18.89 17.79
CA TYR A 105 -16.10 -19.24 16.61
C TYR A 105 -16.79 -20.29 15.73
N LYS A 106 -17.30 -21.37 16.32
CA LYS A 106 -18.00 -22.43 15.59
C LYS A 106 -19.31 -21.95 14.94
N SER A 107 -20.08 -21.13 15.66
CA SER A 107 -21.32 -20.55 15.16
C SER A 107 -21.04 -19.64 13.93
N ASN A 108 -20.03 -18.79 14.01
CA ASN A 108 -19.64 -17.91 12.89
C ASN A 108 -19.17 -18.70 11.66
N LEU A 109 -18.52 -19.86 11.86
CA LEU A 109 -18.16 -20.75 10.75
C LEU A 109 -19.39 -21.37 10.09
N GLN A 110 -20.39 -21.78 10.88
CA GLN A 110 -21.62 -22.41 10.37
C GLN A 110 -22.50 -21.41 9.61
N THR A 111 -22.58 -20.18 10.11
CA THR A 111 -23.39 -19.12 9.51
C THR A 111 -22.69 -18.40 8.33
N GLY A 112 -21.41 -18.71 8.09
CA GLY A 112 -20.60 -18.01 7.06
C GLY A 112 -20.16 -16.61 7.47
N ASN A 113 -20.37 -16.21 8.72
CA ASN A 113 -20.03 -14.88 9.24
C ASN A 113 -18.56 -14.80 9.70
N TYR A 114 -17.64 -15.09 8.78
CA TYR A 114 -16.21 -15.16 9.07
C TYR A 114 -15.61 -13.83 9.56
N GLY A 115 -16.22 -12.70 9.21
CA GLY A 115 -15.79 -11.36 9.62
C GLY A 115 -15.82 -11.17 11.14
N GLU A 116 -16.85 -11.70 11.79
CA GLU A 116 -17.04 -11.61 13.24
C GLU A 116 -15.96 -12.34 14.06
N ASN A 117 -15.28 -13.31 13.46
CA ASN A 117 -14.17 -13.99 14.14
C ASN A 117 -12.97 -13.07 14.40
N LYS A 118 -12.91 -11.87 13.80
CA LYS A 118 -11.91 -10.87 14.14
C LYS A 118 -12.04 -10.41 15.61
N LYS A 119 -13.23 -10.46 16.20
CA LYS A 119 -13.46 -10.14 17.61
C LYS A 119 -12.65 -10.99 18.57
N LEU A 120 -12.21 -12.19 18.14
CA LEU A 120 -11.32 -13.06 18.92
C LEU A 120 -9.95 -12.39 19.24
N PHE A 121 -9.48 -11.48 18.38
CA PHE A 121 -8.27 -10.73 18.64
C PHE A 121 -8.38 -9.75 19.82
N ALA A 122 -9.61 -9.45 20.30
CA ALA A 122 -9.87 -8.68 21.51
C ALA A 122 -9.76 -9.49 22.80
N TYR A 123 -9.40 -10.77 22.74
CA TYR A 123 -9.12 -11.53 23.94
C TYR A 123 -7.95 -10.92 24.71
N PRO A 124 -8.13 -10.44 25.95
CA PRO A 124 -7.16 -9.57 26.63
C PRO A 124 -5.76 -10.16 26.79
N TYR A 125 -5.68 -11.48 26.85
CA TYR A 125 -4.43 -12.20 27.12
C TYR A 125 -3.73 -12.70 25.85
N THR A 126 -4.07 -12.15 24.67
CA THR A 126 -3.45 -12.52 23.38
C THR A 126 -2.63 -11.36 22.81
N PHE A 127 -1.41 -11.67 22.34
CA PHE A 127 -0.46 -10.70 21.84
C PHE A 127 0.09 -11.12 20.47
N GLY A 128 0.33 -10.14 19.58
CA GLY A 128 1.00 -10.31 18.29
C GLY A 128 0.29 -11.25 17.30
N SER A 129 -0.99 -11.55 17.52
CA SER A 129 -1.72 -12.57 16.75
C SER A 129 -2.47 -12.02 15.52
N ASP A 130 -2.65 -10.70 15.40
CA ASP A 130 -3.41 -10.03 14.34
C ASP A 130 -2.53 -9.49 13.20
N TYR A 131 -1.23 -9.80 13.20
CA TYR A 131 -0.32 -9.47 12.11
C TYR A 131 -0.50 -10.40 10.91
N ASP A 132 -0.34 -9.85 9.70
CA ASP A 132 -0.38 -10.70 8.51
C ASP A 132 0.92 -11.53 8.36
N PRO A 133 0.83 -12.71 7.72
CA PRO A 133 1.98 -13.61 7.64
C PRO A 133 3.13 -13.03 6.84
N ILE A 134 2.87 -12.18 5.84
CA ILE A 134 3.92 -11.55 5.04
C ILE A 134 4.79 -10.66 5.93
N SER A 135 4.15 -9.81 6.76
CA SER A 135 4.86 -8.91 7.67
C SER A 135 5.69 -9.67 8.71
N ILE A 136 5.14 -10.74 9.29
CA ILE A 136 5.87 -11.59 10.25
C ILE A 136 7.10 -12.24 9.60
N TYR A 137 6.95 -12.79 8.40
CA TYR A 137 8.06 -13.43 7.71
C TYR A 137 9.10 -12.42 7.19
N ARG A 138 8.69 -11.20 6.80
CA ARG A 138 9.61 -10.10 6.49
C ARG A 138 10.40 -9.68 7.74
N ALA A 139 9.76 -9.55 8.89
CA ALA A 139 10.43 -9.26 10.16
C ALA A 139 11.46 -10.35 10.53
N ARG A 140 11.09 -11.62 10.39
CA ARG A 140 12.01 -12.75 10.59
C ARG A 140 13.18 -12.72 9.62
N TRP A 141 12.94 -12.34 8.36
CA TRP A 141 14.00 -12.20 7.36
C TRP A 141 15.02 -11.15 7.80
N LEU A 142 14.54 -9.96 8.20
CA LEU A 142 15.41 -8.90 8.71
C LEU A 142 16.28 -9.36 9.90
N GLN A 143 15.67 -10.06 10.85
CA GLN A 143 16.41 -10.57 12.01
C GLN A 143 17.51 -11.57 11.65
N ASN A 144 17.31 -12.41 10.63
CA ASN A 144 18.20 -13.53 10.33
C ASN A 144 19.16 -13.28 9.17
N TYR A 145 18.77 -12.45 8.19
CA TYR A 145 19.46 -12.35 6.90
C TYR A 145 19.76 -10.92 6.46
N ASP A 146 19.48 -9.91 7.30
CA ASP A 146 19.86 -8.53 6.95
C ASP A 146 21.37 -8.37 6.86
N ASN A 147 21.82 -7.68 5.82
CA ASN A 147 23.23 -7.43 5.54
C ASN A 147 23.42 -6.06 4.86
N ASP A 148 24.66 -5.57 4.90
CA ASP A 148 25.05 -4.25 4.37
C ASP A 148 25.39 -4.25 2.88
N ARG A 149 25.26 -5.38 2.18
CA ARG A 149 25.56 -5.47 0.75
C ARG A 149 24.59 -4.62 -0.06
N VAL A 150 25.07 -3.98 -1.11
CA VAL A 150 24.26 -3.20 -2.05
C VAL A 150 23.28 -4.12 -2.77
N LYS A 151 22.01 -3.77 -2.70
CA LYS A 151 20.92 -4.51 -3.31
C LYS A 151 20.51 -3.80 -4.61
N LYS A 152 20.96 -4.33 -5.75
CA LYS A 152 20.57 -3.82 -7.07
C LYS A 152 19.31 -4.53 -7.54
N LEU A 153 18.32 -3.75 -7.98
CA LEU A 153 17.04 -4.25 -8.48
C LEU A 153 17.09 -4.48 -9.99
N HIS A 154 16.51 -5.60 -10.43
CA HIS A 154 16.24 -5.86 -11.84
C HIS A 154 14.87 -5.29 -12.19
N LYS A 155 14.84 -4.21 -12.95
CA LYS A 155 13.65 -3.41 -13.25
C LYS A 155 13.26 -3.57 -14.71
N GLY A 156 12.00 -3.79 -14.97
CA GLY A 156 11.41 -3.79 -16.29
C GLY A 156 10.34 -2.71 -16.45
N PHE A 157 10.03 -2.37 -17.69
CA PHE A 157 9.04 -1.35 -18.07
C PHE A 157 8.23 -1.88 -19.23
N MET A 158 6.91 -1.78 -19.16
CA MET A 158 6.03 -2.36 -20.16
C MET A 158 4.87 -1.43 -20.50
N ASP A 159 4.43 -1.51 -21.75
CA ASP A 159 3.26 -0.83 -22.27
C ASP A 159 2.62 -1.65 -23.39
N ILE A 160 1.28 -1.58 -23.53
CA ILE A 160 0.55 -2.25 -24.58
C ILE A 160 -0.18 -1.26 -25.49
N GLU A 161 -0.28 -1.61 -26.78
CA GLU A 161 -1.16 -0.93 -27.71
C GLU A 161 -2.24 -1.89 -28.22
N VAL A 162 -3.43 -1.35 -28.47
CA VAL A 162 -4.60 -2.14 -28.86
C VAL A 162 -5.18 -1.65 -30.18
N ASP A 163 -5.62 -2.59 -31.01
CA ASP A 163 -6.19 -2.28 -32.31
C ASP A 163 -7.69 -1.96 -32.21
N GLY A 164 -7.98 -0.68 -32.08
CA GLY A 164 -9.36 -0.18 -31.98
C GLY A 164 -9.92 0.41 -33.28
N ILE A 165 -9.38 0.08 -34.45
CA ILE A 165 -9.81 0.69 -35.73
C ILE A 165 -11.27 0.40 -36.05
N GLU A 166 -11.78 -0.79 -35.72
CA GLU A 166 -13.15 -1.20 -35.99
C GLU A 166 -14.14 -0.75 -34.89
N THR A 167 -13.65 -0.20 -33.78
CA THR A 167 -14.47 0.11 -32.61
C THR A 167 -14.68 1.61 -32.46
N PRO A 168 -15.93 2.13 -32.52
CA PRO A 168 -16.21 3.50 -32.13
C PRO A 168 -16.06 3.67 -30.61
N GLY A 169 -15.27 4.67 -30.18
CA GLY A 169 -15.05 4.95 -28.75
C GLY A 169 -13.81 4.24 -28.17
N MET A 170 -13.83 3.94 -26.88
CA MET A 170 -12.70 3.27 -26.19
C MET A 170 -12.60 1.81 -26.63
N PRO A 171 -11.38 1.30 -26.88
CA PRO A 171 -11.18 -0.11 -27.21
C PRO A 171 -11.65 -1.02 -26.08
N SER A 172 -12.28 -2.13 -26.44
CA SER A 172 -12.73 -3.18 -25.53
C SER A 172 -11.89 -4.43 -25.71
N ALA A 173 -11.45 -5.05 -24.61
CA ALA A 173 -10.75 -6.33 -24.65
C ALA A 173 -11.57 -7.47 -25.23
N GLN A 174 -12.88 -7.31 -25.38
CA GLN A 174 -13.74 -8.29 -26.05
C GLN A 174 -13.49 -8.33 -27.56
N ASP A 175 -13.33 -7.17 -28.18
CA ASP A 175 -13.35 -7.02 -29.64
C ASP A 175 -12.00 -6.58 -30.22
N CYS A 176 -11.20 -5.87 -29.44
CA CYS A 176 -9.95 -5.27 -29.91
C CYS A 176 -8.75 -6.11 -29.46
N PRO A 177 -7.96 -6.68 -30.37
CA PRO A 177 -6.75 -7.40 -30.02
C PRO A 177 -5.64 -6.45 -29.58
N ILE A 178 -4.71 -6.97 -28.77
CA ILE A 178 -3.43 -6.32 -28.49
C ILE A 178 -2.57 -6.45 -29.75
N ASN A 179 -2.13 -5.34 -30.31
CA ASN A 179 -1.35 -5.33 -31.53
C ASN A 179 0.14 -4.98 -31.34
N ALA A 180 0.52 -4.38 -30.22
CA ALA A 180 1.91 -4.21 -29.84
C ALA A 180 2.07 -4.31 -28.31
N VAL A 181 3.19 -4.87 -27.88
CA VAL A 181 3.65 -4.84 -26.48
C VAL A 181 5.15 -4.58 -26.50
N THR A 182 5.56 -3.52 -25.83
CA THR A 182 7.00 -3.27 -25.60
C THR A 182 7.34 -3.53 -24.14
N LEU A 183 8.43 -4.28 -23.92
CA LEU A 183 9.03 -4.57 -22.62
C LEU A 183 10.50 -4.17 -22.64
N ILE A 184 10.93 -3.30 -21.74
CA ILE A 184 12.36 -3.04 -21.51
C ILE A 184 12.84 -3.87 -20.33
N ASP A 185 13.86 -4.69 -20.55
CA ASP A 185 14.71 -5.18 -19.48
C ASP A 185 15.79 -4.14 -19.17
N GLY A 186 15.60 -3.41 -18.07
CA GLY A 186 16.55 -2.37 -17.66
C GLY A 186 17.86 -2.91 -17.08
N TRP A 187 17.96 -4.21 -16.82
CA TRP A 187 19.19 -4.87 -16.36
C TRP A 187 20.09 -5.27 -17.52
N ASP A 188 19.57 -6.11 -18.44
CA ASP A 188 20.30 -6.56 -19.61
C ASP A 188 20.29 -5.54 -20.77
N LYS A 189 19.54 -4.43 -20.59
CA LYS A 189 19.47 -3.32 -21.56
C LYS A 189 18.85 -3.75 -22.90
N VAL A 190 17.81 -4.57 -22.87
CA VAL A 190 17.11 -5.04 -24.07
C VAL A 190 15.69 -4.50 -24.12
N VAL A 191 15.33 -3.94 -25.26
CA VAL A 191 13.99 -3.48 -25.62
C VAL A 191 13.34 -4.57 -26.49
N TYR A 192 12.42 -5.31 -25.91
CA TYR A 192 11.66 -6.35 -26.60
C TYR A 192 10.33 -5.76 -27.09
N THR A 193 10.06 -5.84 -28.39
CA THR A 193 8.77 -5.40 -28.94
C THR A 193 8.07 -6.58 -29.63
N PHE A 194 6.88 -6.91 -29.16
CA PHE A 194 6.02 -7.98 -29.67
C PHE A 194 4.94 -7.35 -30.53
N LEU A 195 4.83 -7.76 -31.79
CA LEU A 195 3.98 -7.15 -32.79
C LEU A 195 3.02 -8.17 -33.40
N LEU A 196 1.72 -7.88 -33.37
CA LEU A 196 0.73 -8.66 -34.08
C LEU A 196 0.61 -8.13 -35.52
N VAL A 197 0.91 -9.00 -36.49
CA VAL A 197 0.97 -8.65 -37.91
C VAL A 197 0.01 -9.50 -38.75
N ASN A 198 -0.20 -9.08 -40.01
CA ASN A 198 -1.02 -9.77 -41.01
C ASN A 198 -2.48 -10.00 -40.60
N ARG A 199 -3.06 -9.08 -39.80
CA ARG A 199 -4.50 -9.11 -39.54
C ARG A 199 -5.28 -8.89 -40.84
N GLN A 200 -6.28 -9.74 -41.07
CA GLN A 200 -7.11 -9.66 -42.25
C GLN A 200 -8.32 -8.73 -42.01
N TYR A 201 -8.71 -7.99 -43.03
CA TYR A 201 -9.96 -7.24 -43.02
C TYR A 201 -11.13 -8.15 -43.43
N GLU A 202 -12.10 -8.31 -42.56
CA GLU A 202 -13.26 -9.17 -42.79
C GLU A 202 -14.47 -8.44 -43.36
N GLY A 203 -14.38 -7.10 -43.52
CA GLY A 203 -15.47 -6.26 -44.00
C GLY A 203 -15.47 -6.07 -45.51
N ASN A 204 -16.44 -5.29 -46.00
CA ASN A 204 -16.65 -5.03 -47.43
C ASN A 204 -16.29 -3.59 -47.85
N ASP A 205 -15.67 -2.79 -46.96
CA ASP A 205 -15.29 -1.41 -47.29
C ASP A 205 -13.96 -1.40 -48.07
N PRO A 206 -13.97 -0.94 -49.36
CA PRO A 206 -12.74 -0.95 -50.17
C PRO A 206 -11.67 0.03 -49.67
N VAL A 207 -12.06 1.07 -48.93
CA VAL A 207 -11.12 2.03 -48.38
C VAL A 207 -10.35 1.37 -47.22
N ARG A 208 -11.08 0.69 -46.36
CA ARG A 208 -10.44 -0.08 -45.25
C ARG A 208 -9.58 -1.25 -45.77
N ALA A 209 -10.06 -1.96 -46.77
CA ALA A 209 -9.25 -3.04 -47.39
C ALA A 209 -7.89 -2.51 -47.87
N LYS A 210 -7.84 -1.36 -48.54
CA LYS A 210 -6.60 -0.72 -48.95
C LYS A 210 -5.73 -0.28 -47.77
N MET A 211 -6.30 0.12 -46.64
CA MET A 211 -5.55 0.45 -45.44
C MET A 211 -4.84 -0.80 -44.87
N TYR A 212 -5.55 -1.95 -44.84
CA TYR A 212 -4.96 -3.22 -44.41
C TYR A 212 -3.86 -3.69 -45.36
N ASP A 213 -4.06 -3.58 -46.68
CA ASP A 213 -3.02 -3.91 -47.67
C ASP A 213 -1.76 -3.06 -47.45
N ARG A 214 -1.93 -1.76 -47.26
CA ARG A 214 -0.81 -0.85 -46.96
C ARG A 214 -0.10 -1.22 -45.66
N MET A 215 -0.83 -1.53 -44.61
CA MET A 215 -0.28 -2.00 -43.34
C MET A 215 0.53 -3.28 -43.55
N HIS A 216 0.03 -4.26 -44.32
CA HIS A 216 0.75 -5.51 -44.61
C HIS A 216 2.06 -5.24 -45.36
N ASP A 217 2.07 -4.30 -46.30
CA ASP A 217 3.30 -3.95 -47.03
C ASP A 217 4.34 -3.34 -46.08
N GLN A 218 3.94 -2.44 -45.20
CA GLN A 218 4.80 -1.82 -44.21
C GLN A 218 5.32 -2.83 -43.18
N GLN A 219 4.47 -3.75 -42.71
CA GLN A 219 4.84 -4.83 -41.81
C GLN A 219 5.88 -5.76 -42.47
N ARG A 220 5.66 -6.17 -43.74
CA ARG A 220 6.63 -6.96 -44.49
C ARG A 220 7.95 -6.23 -44.66
N TYR A 221 7.92 -4.96 -44.98
CA TYR A 221 9.12 -4.15 -45.09
C TYR A 221 9.91 -4.15 -43.78
N MET A 222 9.28 -3.84 -42.66
CA MET A 222 9.92 -3.80 -41.35
C MET A 222 10.48 -5.17 -40.94
N MET A 223 9.76 -6.28 -41.21
CA MET A 223 10.25 -7.62 -40.92
C MET A 223 11.57 -7.96 -41.64
N HIS A 224 11.78 -7.41 -42.85
CA HIS A 224 13.01 -7.64 -43.63
C HIS A 224 14.12 -6.60 -43.35
N HIS A 225 13.79 -5.45 -42.71
CA HIS A 225 14.69 -4.33 -42.50
C HIS A 225 14.81 -3.95 -41.02
N GLN A 226 14.83 -4.97 -40.13
CA GLN A 226 14.92 -4.74 -38.68
C GLN A 226 16.21 -4.01 -38.27
N GLU A 227 17.32 -4.30 -38.94
CA GLU A 227 18.60 -3.64 -38.66
C GLU A 227 18.54 -2.14 -38.97
N GLU A 228 17.90 -1.75 -40.08
CA GLU A 228 17.68 -0.35 -40.42
C GLU A 228 16.80 0.36 -39.39
N PHE A 229 15.73 -0.31 -38.95
CA PHE A 229 14.87 0.21 -37.88
C PHE A 229 15.64 0.37 -36.56
N ASN A 230 16.42 -0.63 -36.15
CA ASN A 230 17.22 -0.59 -34.94
C ASN A 230 18.27 0.54 -34.99
N GLN A 231 18.92 0.74 -36.15
CA GLN A 231 19.84 1.86 -36.32
C GLN A 231 19.15 3.21 -36.13
N LYS A 232 17.94 3.40 -36.67
CA LYS A 232 17.14 4.61 -36.43
C LYS A 232 16.79 4.81 -34.96
N MET A 233 16.49 3.73 -34.23
CA MET A 233 16.23 3.80 -32.79
C MET A 233 17.49 4.28 -32.04
N HIS A 234 18.66 3.75 -32.37
CA HIS A 234 19.93 4.20 -31.79
C HIS A 234 20.20 5.66 -32.10
N GLU A 235 20.10 6.07 -33.36
CA GLU A 235 20.32 7.47 -33.78
C GLU A 235 19.36 8.44 -33.04
N THR A 236 18.14 7.98 -32.73
CA THR A 236 17.12 8.82 -32.09
C THR A 236 17.26 8.89 -30.57
N TYR A 237 17.63 7.76 -29.92
CA TYR A 237 17.43 7.60 -28.48
C TYR A 237 18.71 7.42 -27.66
N ASP A 238 19.85 7.09 -28.26
CA ASP A 238 21.08 6.81 -27.50
C ASP A 238 21.57 7.97 -26.66
N GLU A 239 21.42 9.20 -27.14
CA GLU A 239 21.81 10.39 -26.39
C GLU A 239 21.05 10.53 -25.08
N PHE A 240 19.76 10.18 -25.07
CA PHE A 240 18.88 10.38 -23.91
C PHE A 240 18.82 9.16 -23.00
N TYR A 241 18.80 7.96 -23.57
CA TYR A 241 18.52 6.71 -22.83
C TYR A 241 19.72 5.78 -22.69
N GLY A 242 20.81 6.05 -23.41
CA GLY A 242 22.05 5.30 -23.39
C GLY A 242 22.22 4.42 -24.62
N SER A 243 23.45 4.37 -25.13
CA SER A 243 23.84 3.62 -26.34
C SER A 243 24.00 2.10 -26.12
N ASP A 244 23.72 1.63 -24.91
CA ASP A 244 23.81 0.23 -24.51
C ASP A 244 22.47 -0.51 -24.62
N LEU A 245 21.41 0.12 -25.14
CA LEU A 245 20.14 -0.53 -25.39
C LEU A 245 20.18 -1.36 -26.66
N GLU A 246 19.76 -2.60 -26.61
CA GLU A 246 19.57 -3.48 -27.76
C GLU A 246 18.07 -3.57 -28.10
N TYR A 247 17.70 -3.42 -29.37
CA TYR A 247 16.30 -3.45 -29.82
C TYR A 247 16.01 -4.79 -30.52
N LYS A 248 14.95 -5.49 -30.09
CA LYS A 248 14.52 -6.78 -30.66
C LYS A 248 13.03 -6.78 -30.95
N GLN A 249 12.66 -6.99 -32.22
CA GLN A 249 11.26 -7.09 -32.65
C GLN A 249 10.89 -8.54 -32.91
N TYR A 250 9.73 -8.96 -32.40
CA TYR A 250 9.13 -10.27 -32.60
C TYR A 250 7.78 -10.11 -33.28
N PHE A 251 7.57 -10.81 -34.41
CA PHE A 251 6.36 -10.69 -35.22
C PHE A 251 5.50 -11.96 -35.11
N PHE A 252 4.23 -11.75 -34.84
CA PHE A 252 3.25 -12.82 -34.65
C PHE A 252 2.03 -12.62 -35.53
N THR A 253 1.51 -13.69 -36.11
CA THR A 253 0.23 -13.70 -36.82
C THR A 253 -0.93 -14.18 -35.94
N ASP A 254 -0.65 -14.56 -34.71
CA ASP A 254 -1.58 -15.11 -33.73
C ASP A 254 -1.36 -14.42 -32.37
N GLU A 255 -2.36 -13.66 -31.92
CA GLU A 255 -2.32 -12.93 -30.65
C GLU A 255 -2.10 -13.88 -29.44
N LYS A 256 -2.72 -15.06 -29.48
CA LYS A 256 -2.59 -16.07 -28.44
C LYS A 256 -1.13 -16.51 -28.27
N LYS A 257 -0.43 -16.75 -29.37
CA LYS A 257 1.00 -17.11 -29.35
C LYS A 257 1.85 -15.96 -28.87
N MET A 258 1.53 -14.74 -29.31
CA MET A 258 2.23 -13.51 -28.89
C MET A 258 2.18 -13.34 -27.38
N LEU A 259 1.00 -13.39 -26.77
CA LEU A 259 0.82 -13.19 -25.33
C LEU A 259 1.44 -14.33 -24.51
N VAL A 260 1.34 -15.58 -24.97
CA VAL A 260 2.01 -16.71 -24.31
C VAL A 260 3.53 -16.54 -24.34
N GLN A 261 4.10 -16.14 -25.46
CA GLN A 261 5.55 -15.94 -25.58
C GLN A 261 6.05 -14.72 -24.79
N LEU A 262 5.26 -13.65 -24.70
CA LEU A 262 5.53 -12.51 -23.84
C LEU A 262 5.70 -12.96 -22.37
N PHE A 263 4.74 -13.71 -21.82
CA PHE A 263 4.83 -14.17 -20.44
C PHE A 263 5.88 -15.27 -20.21
N GLN A 264 6.18 -16.08 -21.23
CA GLN A 264 7.33 -16.97 -21.16
C GLN A 264 8.65 -16.19 -21.06
N LEU A 265 8.80 -15.11 -21.82
CA LEU A 265 9.95 -14.22 -21.70
C LEU A 265 10.00 -13.58 -20.31
N ILE A 266 8.92 -12.95 -19.84
CA ILE A 266 8.85 -12.32 -18.52
C ILE A 266 9.25 -13.31 -17.42
N ASN A 267 8.73 -14.54 -17.48
CA ASN A 267 9.08 -15.58 -16.52
C ASN A 267 10.54 -16.02 -16.62
N SER A 268 11.15 -15.97 -17.80
CA SER A 268 12.57 -16.32 -17.98
C SER A 268 13.54 -15.22 -17.54
N LEU A 269 13.12 -13.95 -17.63
CA LEU A 269 13.92 -12.80 -17.19
C LEU A 269 13.94 -12.67 -15.68
N GLU A 270 12.93 -13.18 -14.98
CA GLU A 270 12.81 -13.12 -13.52
C GLU A 270 13.11 -11.71 -12.95
N LEU A 271 12.57 -10.65 -13.56
CA LEU A 271 12.75 -9.29 -13.11
C LEU A 271 12.14 -9.11 -11.71
N ASP A 272 12.68 -8.19 -10.88
CA ASP A 272 12.10 -7.91 -9.56
C ASP A 272 10.78 -7.15 -9.70
N PHE A 273 10.79 -6.18 -10.61
CA PHE A 273 9.65 -5.33 -10.89
C PHE A 273 9.48 -5.16 -12.39
N ILE A 274 8.23 -5.15 -12.83
CA ILE A 274 7.82 -4.54 -14.09
C ILE A 274 6.86 -3.42 -13.75
N THR A 275 7.15 -2.21 -14.25
CA THR A 275 6.25 -1.08 -14.11
C THR A 275 5.48 -0.83 -15.39
N ILE A 276 4.26 -0.34 -15.21
CA ILE A 276 3.35 0.05 -16.26
C ILE A 276 2.78 1.42 -15.87
N TRP A 277 2.68 2.34 -16.83
CA TRP A 277 2.08 3.64 -16.57
C TRP A 277 0.56 3.55 -16.66
N ASN A 278 -0.13 3.57 -15.52
CA ASN A 278 -1.56 3.32 -15.39
C ASN A 278 -1.94 1.85 -15.61
N ILE A 279 -1.42 0.99 -14.72
CA ILE A 279 -1.64 -0.47 -14.74
C ILE A 279 -3.11 -0.90 -14.79
N SER A 280 -4.02 0.00 -14.36
CA SER A 280 -5.47 -0.26 -14.35
C SER A 280 -6.11 -0.42 -15.73
N PHE A 281 -5.39 -0.03 -16.79
CA PHE A 281 -5.78 -0.32 -18.16
C PHE A 281 -5.13 -1.61 -18.66
N ASP A 282 -3.81 -1.72 -18.64
CA ASP A 282 -3.05 -2.76 -19.32
C ASP A 282 -3.30 -4.16 -18.74
N MET A 283 -3.19 -4.30 -17.42
CA MET A 283 -3.27 -5.64 -16.81
C MET A 283 -4.67 -6.25 -16.86
N PRO A 284 -5.76 -5.53 -16.55
CA PRO A 284 -7.10 -6.06 -16.78
C PRO A 284 -7.35 -6.39 -18.25
N TYR A 285 -6.83 -5.56 -19.17
CA TYR A 285 -6.97 -5.79 -20.61
C TYR A 285 -6.29 -7.10 -21.04
N ILE A 286 -5.06 -7.32 -20.63
CA ILE A 286 -4.32 -8.57 -20.91
C ILE A 286 -5.06 -9.78 -20.32
N ILE A 287 -5.53 -9.69 -19.07
CA ILE A 287 -6.25 -10.78 -18.39
C ILE A 287 -7.52 -11.14 -19.18
N GLU A 288 -8.30 -10.15 -19.56
CA GLU A 288 -9.54 -10.38 -20.31
C GLU A 288 -9.28 -10.91 -21.72
N ARG A 289 -8.23 -10.43 -22.41
CA ARG A 289 -7.82 -10.96 -23.71
C ARG A 289 -7.42 -12.43 -23.62
N LEU A 290 -6.64 -12.83 -22.62
CA LEU A 290 -6.29 -14.24 -22.41
C LEU A 290 -7.56 -15.10 -22.24
N ILE A 291 -8.52 -14.65 -21.45
CA ILE A 291 -9.80 -15.36 -21.25
C ILE A 291 -10.54 -15.49 -22.59
N ARG A 292 -10.64 -14.41 -23.36
CA ARG A 292 -11.30 -14.43 -24.69
C ARG A 292 -10.63 -15.35 -25.69
N LEU A 293 -9.32 -15.47 -25.61
CA LEU A 293 -8.53 -16.40 -26.43
C LEU A 293 -8.59 -17.86 -25.94
N GLY A 294 -9.43 -18.14 -24.93
CA GLY A 294 -9.63 -19.48 -24.39
C GLY A 294 -8.46 -19.96 -23.51
N LEU A 295 -7.73 -19.03 -22.91
CA LEU A 295 -6.62 -19.32 -22.00
C LEU A 295 -7.01 -18.97 -20.56
N ASN A 296 -6.49 -19.73 -19.60
CA ASN A 296 -6.55 -19.36 -18.20
C ASN A 296 -5.38 -18.40 -17.89
N PRO A 297 -5.63 -17.15 -17.47
CA PRO A 297 -4.56 -16.19 -17.17
C PRO A 297 -3.53 -16.70 -16.16
N ALA A 298 -3.98 -17.43 -15.13
CA ALA A 298 -3.06 -17.99 -14.14
C ALA A 298 -2.08 -19.02 -14.69
N ASP A 299 -2.46 -19.74 -15.76
CA ASP A 299 -1.57 -20.74 -16.39
C ASP A 299 -0.54 -20.08 -17.31
N VAL A 300 -0.88 -18.92 -17.89
CA VAL A 300 0.01 -18.18 -18.80
C VAL A 300 0.94 -17.24 -18.03
N MET A 301 0.41 -16.47 -17.10
CA MET A 301 1.13 -15.37 -16.48
C MET A 301 1.93 -15.79 -15.24
N CYS A 302 1.44 -16.78 -14.46
CA CYS A 302 2.16 -17.22 -13.28
C CYS A 302 3.40 -18.05 -13.64
N HIS A 303 4.44 -17.92 -12.81
CA HIS A 303 5.65 -18.71 -13.00
C HIS A 303 5.42 -20.21 -12.67
N PRO A 304 5.98 -21.15 -13.45
CA PRO A 304 5.76 -22.60 -13.26
C PRO A 304 6.19 -23.14 -11.88
N ASP A 305 7.19 -22.53 -11.25
CA ASP A 305 7.73 -22.97 -9.96
C ASP A 305 6.75 -22.81 -8.79
N PHE A 306 5.67 -22.04 -8.97
CA PHE A 306 4.68 -21.77 -7.93
C PHE A 306 3.59 -22.85 -7.92
N PRO A 307 3.51 -23.71 -6.88
CA PRO A 307 2.55 -24.81 -6.84
C PRO A 307 1.10 -24.36 -6.69
N SER A 308 0.84 -23.18 -6.10
CA SER A 308 -0.49 -22.57 -6.06
C SER A 308 -0.43 -21.23 -6.78
N LYS A 309 -1.25 -21.09 -7.82
CA LYS A 309 -1.22 -19.97 -8.75
C LYS A 309 -2.35 -19.00 -8.46
N VAL A 310 -2.01 -17.74 -8.30
CA VAL A 310 -2.97 -16.61 -8.23
C VAL A 310 -2.61 -15.61 -9.31
N CYS A 311 -3.61 -15.22 -10.10
CA CYS A 311 -3.55 -14.13 -11.05
C CYS A 311 -4.81 -13.28 -10.85
N GLN A 312 -4.68 -12.13 -10.22
CA GLN A 312 -5.81 -11.26 -9.90
C GLN A 312 -5.40 -9.80 -9.89
N PHE A 313 -6.11 -8.99 -10.64
CA PHE A 313 -6.04 -7.53 -10.51
C PHE A 313 -7.08 -7.05 -9.50
N LYS A 314 -6.67 -6.11 -8.63
CA LYS A 314 -7.53 -5.47 -7.65
C LYS A 314 -7.44 -3.96 -7.80
N PRO A 315 -8.45 -3.33 -8.44
CA PRO A 315 -8.51 -1.88 -8.52
C PRO A 315 -8.82 -1.28 -7.14
N ASP A 316 -8.21 -0.15 -6.85
CA ASP A 316 -8.60 0.68 -5.71
C ASP A 316 -9.81 1.54 -6.09
N THR A 317 -10.99 1.13 -5.65
CA THR A 317 -12.27 1.80 -5.95
C THR A 317 -12.64 2.87 -4.92
N ARG A 318 -11.86 3.02 -3.85
CA ARG A 318 -12.14 3.95 -2.75
C ARG A 318 -11.40 5.28 -2.89
N ASN A 319 -10.23 5.25 -3.50
CA ASN A 319 -9.39 6.43 -3.68
C ASN A 319 -9.44 6.90 -5.13
N PHE A 320 -9.89 8.14 -5.35
CA PHE A 320 -9.96 8.77 -6.67
C PHE A 320 -8.72 9.62 -6.99
N GLU A 321 -8.05 10.12 -5.98
CA GLU A 321 -6.80 10.87 -6.16
C GLU A 321 -5.63 9.92 -6.41
N ILE A 322 -4.90 10.15 -7.48
CA ILE A 322 -3.77 9.29 -7.89
C ILE A 322 -2.74 9.09 -6.77
N LYS A 323 -2.43 10.14 -6.00
CA LYS A 323 -1.47 10.09 -4.88
C LYS A 323 -1.90 9.17 -3.72
N ASN A 324 -3.19 8.81 -3.65
CA ASN A 324 -3.78 7.93 -2.63
C ASN A 324 -4.18 6.58 -3.20
N LYS A 325 -4.25 6.46 -4.52
CA LYS A 325 -4.67 5.26 -5.23
C LYS A 325 -3.63 4.15 -5.10
N ASN A 326 -4.07 2.90 -5.08
CA ASN A 326 -3.20 1.75 -4.93
C ASN A 326 -3.82 0.52 -5.63
N ASP A 327 -3.69 0.51 -6.95
CA ASP A 327 -4.08 -0.61 -7.78
C ASP A 327 -3.06 -1.75 -7.62
N ILE A 328 -3.54 -2.97 -7.41
CA ILE A 328 -2.67 -4.09 -7.05
C ILE A 328 -2.85 -5.23 -8.05
N MET A 329 -1.75 -5.63 -8.71
CA MET A 329 -1.67 -6.91 -9.40
C MET A 329 -1.11 -7.96 -8.45
N ILE A 330 -1.87 -9.03 -8.21
CA ILE A 330 -1.45 -10.20 -7.43
C ILE A 330 -1.14 -11.31 -8.41
N LEU A 331 0.12 -11.69 -8.49
CA LEU A 331 0.61 -12.72 -9.40
C LEU A 331 1.60 -13.65 -8.68
N SER A 332 1.38 -14.96 -8.78
CA SER A 332 2.36 -15.96 -8.33
C SER A 332 3.53 -16.01 -9.30
N SER A 333 4.52 -15.13 -9.10
CA SER A 333 5.65 -14.92 -10.00
C SER A 333 6.88 -14.41 -9.23
N TYR A 334 8.06 -14.54 -9.82
CA TYR A 334 9.28 -13.87 -9.36
C TYR A 334 9.26 -12.35 -9.60
N THR A 335 8.32 -11.87 -10.42
CA THR A 335 8.20 -10.48 -10.86
C THR A 335 6.97 -9.83 -10.23
N ASN A 336 7.13 -8.64 -9.68
CA ASN A 336 6.05 -7.80 -9.17
C ASN A 336 5.67 -6.75 -10.21
N PHE A 337 4.36 -6.61 -10.50
CA PHE A 337 3.84 -5.58 -11.39
C PHE A 337 3.37 -4.38 -10.57
N ILE A 338 3.88 -3.18 -10.88
CA ILE A 338 3.65 -1.95 -10.11
C ILE A 338 3.14 -0.85 -11.05
N ASP A 339 2.11 -0.11 -10.61
CA ASP A 339 1.70 1.12 -11.28
C ASP A 339 2.75 2.21 -11.07
N GLN A 340 3.43 2.63 -12.17
CA GLN A 340 4.47 3.65 -12.06
C GLN A 340 3.90 5.04 -11.81
N MET A 341 2.72 5.35 -12.34
CA MET A 341 2.05 6.64 -12.14
C MET A 341 1.65 6.82 -10.68
N GLU A 342 1.03 5.80 -10.07
CA GLU A 342 0.63 5.81 -8.67
C GLU A 342 1.86 5.86 -7.75
N LEU A 343 2.90 5.07 -8.05
CA LEU A 343 4.16 5.07 -7.31
C LEU A 343 4.83 6.44 -7.33
N TYR A 344 4.93 7.06 -8.52
CA TYR A 344 5.46 8.41 -8.69
C TYR A 344 4.70 9.44 -7.84
N ALA A 345 3.36 9.38 -7.90
CA ALA A 345 2.49 10.28 -7.16
C ALA A 345 2.59 10.08 -5.64
N ALA A 346 2.59 8.84 -5.18
CA ALA A 346 2.65 8.49 -3.76
C ALA A 346 3.97 8.93 -3.10
N ASN A 347 5.10 8.76 -3.80
CA ASN A 347 6.42 9.21 -3.31
C ASN A 347 6.51 10.75 -3.19
N ARG A 348 5.61 11.50 -3.83
CA ARG A 348 5.58 12.97 -3.84
C ARG A 348 4.35 13.56 -3.16
N LYS A 349 3.65 12.75 -2.36
CA LYS A 349 2.40 13.13 -1.68
C LYS A 349 2.51 14.41 -0.84
N GLY A 350 3.66 14.66 -0.22
CA GLY A 350 3.92 15.87 0.57
C GLY A 350 4.38 17.10 -0.25
N GLY A 351 4.52 16.97 -1.56
CA GLY A 351 4.97 18.07 -2.44
C GLY A 351 3.81 18.90 -2.99
N ALA A 352 4.17 19.93 -3.78
CA ALA A 352 3.18 20.74 -4.48
C ALA A 352 2.32 19.88 -5.42
N GLU A 353 1.03 20.19 -5.47
CA GLU A 353 0.09 19.48 -6.31
C GLU A 353 0.42 19.67 -7.80
N LEU A 354 0.41 18.56 -8.54
CA LEU A 354 0.66 18.57 -9.96
C LEU A 354 -0.66 18.71 -10.74
N ARG A 355 -0.61 19.37 -11.89
CA ARG A 355 -1.79 19.56 -12.76
C ARG A 355 -2.41 18.23 -13.21
N ASN A 356 -1.58 17.24 -13.48
CA ASN A 356 -1.98 15.87 -13.82
C ASN A 356 -0.77 14.91 -13.72
N TYR A 357 -1.04 13.63 -13.83
CA TYR A 357 -0.04 12.56 -13.77
C TYR A 357 0.09 11.78 -15.10
N LYS A 358 -0.38 12.35 -16.23
CA LYS A 358 -0.22 11.71 -17.54
C LYS A 358 1.26 11.58 -17.90
N LEU A 359 1.64 10.47 -18.54
CA LEU A 359 3.03 10.16 -18.91
C LEU A 359 3.71 11.34 -19.61
N ASN A 360 3.04 11.95 -20.60
CA ASN A 360 3.58 13.09 -21.35
C ASN A 360 3.88 14.31 -20.46
N TYR A 361 3.06 14.57 -19.43
CA TYR A 361 3.29 15.70 -18.53
C TYR A 361 4.46 15.43 -17.58
N ILE A 362 4.50 14.21 -17.02
CA ILE A 362 5.57 13.82 -16.08
C ILE A 362 6.92 13.69 -16.80
N SER A 363 6.95 13.10 -17.99
CA SER A 363 8.17 13.00 -18.78
C SER A 363 8.72 14.37 -19.17
N GLN A 364 7.86 15.31 -19.58
CA GLN A 364 8.28 16.70 -19.85
C GLN A 364 8.87 17.37 -18.60
N LYS A 365 8.28 17.11 -17.44
CA LYS A 365 8.76 17.68 -16.17
C LYS A 365 10.10 17.09 -15.75
N GLU A 366 10.24 15.79 -15.75
CA GLU A 366 11.41 15.08 -15.21
C GLU A 366 12.56 14.96 -16.21
N LEU A 367 12.25 14.70 -17.50
CA LEU A 367 13.23 14.39 -18.53
C LEU A 367 13.43 15.52 -19.54
N LYS A 368 12.52 16.50 -19.59
CA LYS A 368 12.42 17.47 -20.70
C LYS A 368 12.15 16.81 -22.05
N ASP A 369 11.53 15.64 -22.03
CA ASP A 369 11.19 14.81 -23.15
C ASP A 369 9.68 14.50 -23.17
N THR A 370 9.12 14.16 -24.33
CA THR A 370 7.68 13.98 -24.53
C THR A 370 7.39 12.77 -25.40
N LYS A 371 6.12 12.34 -25.39
CA LYS A 371 5.60 11.37 -26.37
C LYS A 371 5.83 11.86 -27.79
N LEU A 372 5.93 10.94 -28.75
CA LEU A 372 6.03 11.27 -30.15
C LEU A 372 4.75 11.96 -30.66
N ASN A 373 4.93 12.93 -31.54
CA ASN A 373 3.83 13.57 -32.25
C ASN A 373 3.57 12.82 -33.56
N TYR A 374 2.39 12.24 -33.70
CA TYR A 374 1.94 11.51 -34.89
C TYR A 374 0.72 12.16 -35.57
N SER A 375 0.45 13.44 -35.29
CA SER A 375 -0.73 14.15 -35.81
C SER A 375 -0.79 14.21 -37.34
N GLU A 376 0.34 14.14 -38.03
CA GLU A 376 0.43 14.09 -39.49
C GLU A 376 -0.02 12.72 -40.05
N ASP A 377 0.11 11.65 -39.28
CA ASP A 377 -0.27 10.28 -39.65
C ASP A 377 -1.71 9.91 -39.23
N GLY A 378 -2.45 10.85 -38.62
CA GLY A 378 -3.82 10.68 -38.19
C GLY A 378 -3.98 10.59 -36.67
N ASN A 379 -4.58 9.51 -36.17
CA ASN A 379 -4.77 9.27 -34.74
C ASN A 379 -4.23 7.88 -34.36
N ILE A 380 -4.15 7.59 -33.06
CA ILE A 380 -3.57 6.34 -32.55
C ILE A 380 -4.24 5.09 -33.13
N LYS A 381 -5.55 5.12 -33.41
CA LYS A 381 -6.27 3.98 -34.00
C LYS A 381 -5.89 3.74 -35.46
N THR A 382 -5.61 4.80 -36.22
CA THR A 382 -5.24 4.71 -37.63
C THR A 382 -3.75 4.54 -37.83
N LEU A 383 -2.93 4.91 -36.86
CA LEU A 383 -1.47 4.91 -36.96
C LEU A 383 -0.87 3.57 -37.41
N PRO A 384 -1.31 2.40 -36.89
CA PRO A 384 -0.79 1.09 -37.35
C PRO A 384 -0.99 0.85 -38.86
N TYR A 385 -1.99 1.51 -39.46
CA TYR A 385 -2.38 1.34 -40.86
C TYR A 385 -1.80 2.40 -41.79
N THR A 386 -1.52 3.57 -41.25
CA THR A 386 -0.97 4.71 -42.03
C THR A 386 0.55 4.75 -41.99
N ASN A 387 1.14 4.48 -40.81
CA ASN A 387 2.59 4.48 -40.60
C ASN A 387 2.98 3.47 -39.51
N PHE A 388 3.22 2.23 -39.90
CA PHE A 388 3.51 1.13 -38.99
C PHE A 388 4.84 1.31 -38.25
N GLU A 389 5.87 1.87 -38.91
CA GLU A 389 7.15 2.19 -38.27
C GLU A 389 6.98 3.22 -37.14
N MET A 390 6.24 4.29 -37.40
CA MET A 390 5.90 5.29 -36.39
C MET A 390 5.08 4.70 -35.23
N PHE A 391 4.16 3.79 -35.51
CA PHE A 391 3.39 3.09 -34.49
C PHE A 391 4.27 2.27 -33.56
N VAL A 392 5.20 1.50 -34.11
CA VAL A 392 6.16 0.71 -33.31
C VAL A 392 7.08 1.62 -32.50
N ASN A 393 7.58 2.68 -33.13
CA ASN A 393 8.41 3.68 -32.45
C ASN A 393 7.64 4.38 -31.31
N TYR A 394 6.35 4.67 -31.51
CA TYR A 394 5.50 5.27 -30.48
C TYR A 394 5.40 4.38 -29.23
N ASN A 395 5.12 3.09 -29.39
CA ASN A 395 5.04 2.15 -28.27
C ASN A 395 6.40 2.01 -27.57
N ILE A 396 7.51 1.92 -28.32
CA ILE A 396 8.88 1.93 -27.78
C ILE A 396 9.14 3.21 -26.98
N LYS A 397 8.78 4.37 -27.54
CA LYS A 397 9.00 5.67 -26.89
C LYS A 397 8.26 5.77 -25.55
N ASP A 398 7.02 5.31 -25.47
CA ASP A 398 6.25 5.34 -24.23
C ASP A 398 6.95 4.55 -23.11
N VAL A 399 7.53 3.41 -23.43
CA VAL A 399 8.28 2.62 -22.45
C VAL A 399 9.65 3.21 -22.13
N LEU A 400 10.33 3.83 -23.12
CA LEU A 400 11.58 4.58 -22.87
C LEU A 400 11.35 5.76 -21.92
N LEU A 401 10.22 6.46 -22.04
CA LEU A 401 9.86 7.52 -21.09
C LEU A 401 9.70 6.96 -19.66
N GLN A 402 9.05 5.83 -19.49
CA GLN A 402 8.93 5.15 -18.19
C GLN A 402 10.31 4.79 -17.62
N TYR A 403 11.15 4.18 -18.44
CA TYR A 403 12.55 3.84 -18.10
C TYR A 403 13.35 5.07 -17.69
N GLY A 404 13.26 6.16 -18.46
CA GLY A 404 13.93 7.43 -18.16
C GLY A 404 13.47 8.06 -16.84
N ILE A 405 12.16 8.08 -16.58
CA ILE A 405 11.59 8.58 -15.33
C ILE A 405 12.18 7.80 -14.15
N GLU A 406 12.18 6.47 -14.19
CA GLU A 406 12.73 5.65 -13.09
C GLU A 406 14.24 5.89 -12.91
N ARG A 407 15.01 6.01 -13.98
CA ARG A 407 16.44 6.36 -13.88
C ARG A 407 16.67 7.72 -13.21
N ARG A 408 15.75 8.65 -13.38
CA ARG A 408 15.82 10.00 -12.79
C ARG A 408 15.35 10.02 -11.34
N THR A 409 14.32 9.24 -11.00
CA THR A 409 13.58 9.36 -9.73
C THR A 409 13.91 8.27 -8.72
N SER A 410 14.32 7.09 -9.17
CA SER A 410 14.60 5.91 -8.34
C SER A 410 13.43 5.54 -7.42
N ASP A 411 12.20 5.67 -7.93
CA ASP A 411 10.99 5.45 -7.14
C ASP A 411 10.84 3.99 -6.71
N LEU A 412 11.25 3.03 -7.54
CA LEU A 412 11.26 1.60 -7.20
C LEU A 412 12.30 1.26 -6.13
N ASP A 413 13.46 1.92 -6.13
CA ASP A 413 14.46 1.73 -5.07
C ASP A 413 13.90 2.22 -3.73
N THR A 414 13.20 3.36 -3.74
CA THR A 414 12.51 3.90 -2.56
C THR A 414 11.43 2.95 -2.05
N LEU A 415 10.60 2.40 -2.95
CA LEU A 415 9.58 1.40 -2.62
C LEU A 415 10.19 0.16 -1.99
N TYR A 416 11.26 -0.38 -2.61
CA TYR A 416 11.96 -1.56 -2.12
C TYR A 416 12.55 -1.33 -0.72
N VAL A 417 13.32 -0.24 -0.54
CA VAL A 417 13.98 0.08 0.73
C VAL A 417 12.95 0.28 1.84
N SER A 418 11.86 1.01 1.54
CA SER A 418 10.77 1.23 2.50
C SER A 418 10.07 -0.08 2.87
N SER A 419 9.76 -0.93 1.90
CA SER A 419 9.19 -2.26 2.14
C SER A 419 10.12 -3.15 2.96
N TYR A 420 11.39 -3.19 2.60
CA TYR A 420 12.40 -4.03 3.24
C TYR A 420 12.61 -3.63 4.71
N LYS A 421 12.97 -2.36 4.95
CA LYS A 421 13.30 -1.86 6.30
C LYS A 421 12.11 -1.91 7.27
N ASN A 422 10.91 -1.70 6.75
CA ASN A 422 9.69 -1.63 7.56
C ASN A 422 8.95 -2.98 7.64
N ALA A 423 9.51 -4.08 7.13
CA ALA A 423 8.86 -5.39 7.09
C ALA A 423 7.44 -5.34 6.49
N THR A 424 7.20 -4.47 5.50
CA THR A 424 5.88 -4.18 4.94
C THR A 424 5.78 -4.65 3.49
N PRO A 425 4.69 -5.34 3.07
CA PRO A 425 4.50 -5.71 1.67
C PRO A 425 4.43 -4.49 0.76
N TYR A 426 4.90 -4.58 -0.49
CA TYR A 426 4.91 -3.47 -1.46
C TYR A 426 3.56 -2.77 -1.58
N SER A 427 2.47 -3.52 -1.61
CA SER A 427 1.10 -3.00 -1.70
C SER A 427 0.63 -2.19 -0.48
N LYS A 428 1.40 -2.14 0.61
CA LYS A 428 1.04 -1.45 1.85
C LYS A 428 2.05 -0.41 2.32
N VAL A 429 3.13 -0.16 1.55
CA VAL A 429 4.20 0.77 1.93
C VAL A 429 3.69 2.19 2.15
N PHE A 430 2.67 2.62 1.40
CA PHE A 430 2.08 3.95 1.54
C PHE A 430 0.95 4.04 2.57
N LYS A 431 0.61 2.91 3.24
CA LYS A 431 -0.34 2.89 4.36
C LYS A 431 0.40 3.10 5.67
N GLN A 432 0.52 4.35 6.10
CA GLN A 432 1.34 4.74 7.25
C GLN A 432 1.02 3.93 8.51
N THR A 433 -0.25 3.69 8.81
CA THR A 433 -0.67 2.88 9.98
C THR A 433 -0.13 1.46 9.93
N VAL A 434 -0.09 0.84 8.75
CA VAL A 434 0.48 -0.51 8.58
C VAL A 434 1.99 -0.50 8.73
N VAL A 435 2.65 0.50 8.14
CA VAL A 435 4.11 0.69 8.23
C VAL A 435 4.53 0.87 9.69
N LEU A 436 3.91 1.81 10.40
CA LEU A 436 4.21 2.10 11.81
C LEU A 436 4.00 0.86 12.68
N ARG A 437 2.90 0.15 12.48
CA ARG A 437 2.60 -1.09 13.19
C ARG A 437 3.67 -2.17 12.96
N ASN A 438 4.13 -2.35 11.73
CA ASN A 438 5.15 -3.33 11.41
C ASN A 438 6.53 -2.95 12.00
N VAL A 439 6.89 -1.67 11.92
CA VAL A 439 8.09 -1.13 12.57
C VAL A 439 8.05 -1.33 14.08
N GLN A 440 6.91 -1.06 14.70
CA GLN A 440 6.69 -1.28 16.12
C GLN A 440 6.87 -2.78 16.49
N TYR A 441 6.30 -3.69 15.67
CA TYR A 441 6.46 -5.13 15.87
C TYR A 441 7.93 -5.56 15.89
N VAL A 442 8.70 -5.14 14.89
CA VAL A 442 10.14 -5.45 14.81
C VAL A 442 10.89 -4.87 16.00
N ASN A 443 10.62 -3.61 16.35
CA ASN A 443 11.30 -2.91 17.44
C ASN A 443 10.97 -3.53 18.81
N TYR A 444 9.71 -3.87 19.07
CA TYR A 444 9.33 -4.51 20.34
C TYR A 444 9.96 -5.89 20.48
N LEU A 445 9.91 -6.71 19.44
CA LEU A 445 10.55 -8.04 19.48
C LEU A 445 12.06 -7.95 19.75
N SER A 446 12.76 -6.94 19.21
CA SER A 446 14.18 -6.73 19.47
C SER A 446 14.50 -6.35 20.92
N ARG A 447 13.50 -5.84 21.65
CA ARG A 447 13.58 -5.49 23.09
C ARG A 447 13.03 -6.57 24.02
N GLY A 448 12.66 -7.74 23.49
CA GLY A 448 12.02 -8.80 24.28
C GLY A 448 10.58 -8.49 24.69
N LEU A 449 9.89 -7.63 23.93
CA LEU A 449 8.49 -7.29 24.11
C LEU A 449 7.66 -7.83 22.95
N VAL A 450 6.41 -8.16 23.19
CA VAL A 450 5.43 -8.51 22.15
C VAL A 450 4.31 -7.48 22.17
N PRO A 451 4.00 -6.82 21.03
CA PRO A 451 2.92 -5.84 20.98
C PRO A 451 1.57 -6.52 21.15
N GLY A 452 0.64 -5.80 21.76
CA GLY A 452 -0.77 -6.19 21.84
C GLY A 452 -1.45 -6.16 20.48
N ASN A 453 -2.62 -6.75 20.40
CA ASN A 453 -3.44 -6.73 19.21
C ASN A 453 -4.09 -5.35 19.01
N ASN A 454 -4.36 -4.96 17.76
CA ASN A 454 -5.01 -3.70 17.46
C ASN A 454 -6.52 -3.79 17.73
N ILE A 455 -6.94 -3.32 18.89
CA ILE A 455 -8.32 -3.39 19.35
C ILE A 455 -9.23 -2.42 18.58
N ASN A 456 -8.72 -1.29 18.11
CA ASN A 456 -9.50 -0.29 17.40
C ASN A 456 -10.11 -0.83 16.09
N VAL A 457 -9.50 -1.85 15.50
CA VAL A 457 -10.08 -2.57 14.34
C VAL A 457 -11.25 -3.48 14.75
N LEU A 458 -11.39 -3.78 16.04
CA LEU A 458 -12.36 -4.74 16.59
C LEU A 458 -13.61 -4.05 17.11
N PHE A 459 -13.44 -2.86 17.61
CA PHE A 459 -14.51 -1.97 18.01
C PHE A 459 -14.57 -0.83 16.97
N ASP A 460 -14.79 -1.22 15.71
CA ASP A 460 -15.23 -0.28 14.70
C ASP A 460 -16.64 0.17 15.12
N THR A 461 -16.67 1.20 15.95
CA THR A 461 -17.89 1.89 16.38
C THR A 461 -18.57 2.58 15.20
N SER A 462 -17.94 2.63 14.02
CA SER A 462 -18.54 3.06 12.76
C SER A 462 -19.66 2.16 12.27
N GLN A 463 -19.95 1.03 12.96
CA GLN A 463 -21.21 0.29 12.86
C GLN A 463 -22.21 0.66 13.99
N SER A 464 -22.08 1.79 14.66
CA SER A 464 -23.26 2.46 15.21
C SER A 464 -24.22 2.68 14.04
N ASP A 465 -25.49 2.38 14.23
CA ASP A 465 -26.53 2.60 13.23
C ASP A 465 -26.30 3.97 12.58
N PRO A 466 -26.35 4.06 11.25
CA PRO A 466 -26.04 5.29 10.55
C PRO A 466 -26.90 6.40 11.14
N LYS A 467 -26.26 7.40 11.76
CA LYS A 467 -26.96 8.57 12.28
C LYS A 467 -27.37 9.44 11.11
N TYR A 468 -28.64 9.82 11.08
CA TYR A 468 -29.17 10.73 10.09
C TYR A 468 -29.48 12.08 10.77
N ASP A 469 -29.23 13.17 10.07
CA ASP A 469 -29.66 14.50 10.52
C ASP A 469 -31.20 14.63 10.45
N GLU A 470 -31.74 15.73 10.92
CA GLU A 470 -33.18 16.01 10.93
C GLU A 470 -33.77 16.05 9.49
N ASP A 471 -32.93 16.23 8.47
CA ASP A 471 -33.29 16.24 7.06
C ASP A 471 -33.13 14.86 6.40
N GLY A 472 -32.68 13.83 7.13
CA GLY A 472 -32.53 12.46 6.65
C GLY A 472 -31.23 12.20 5.90
N ASN A 473 -30.23 13.08 5.97
CA ASN A 473 -28.91 12.86 5.40
C ASN A 473 -28.04 12.08 6.36
N LEU A 474 -27.18 11.21 5.82
CA LEU A 474 -26.22 10.44 6.60
C LEU A 474 -25.21 11.39 7.27
N ILE A 475 -25.15 11.38 8.59
CA ILE A 475 -24.08 12.08 9.33
C ILE A 475 -22.86 11.16 9.26
N GLU A 476 -21.88 11.50 8.42
CA GLU A 476 -20.55 10.88 8.47
C GLU A 476 -19.88 11.33 9.79
N GLU A 477 -19.87 10.46 10.80
CA GLU A 477 -19.00 10.66 11.96
C GLU A 477 -17.55 10.52 11.48
N ASP A 478 -16.83 11.63 11.46
CA ASP A 478 -15.39 11.63 11.23
C ASP A 478 -14.72 11.11 12.51
N ASP A 479 -14.33 9.83 12.50
CA ASP A 479 -13.56 9.18 13.56
C ASP A 479 -12.12 9.73 13.67
N SER A 480 -11.82 10.84 13.01
CA SER A 480 -10.54 11.51 13.17
C SER A 480 -10.47 12.18 14.53
N PHE A 481 -9.30 12.14 15.18
CA PHE A 481 -9.03 12.99 16.32
C PHE A 481 -9.29 14.43 15.91
N GLU A 482 -10.03 15.17 16.73
CA GLU A 482 -10.19 16.61 16.52
C GLU A 482 -8.81 17.22 16.28
N GLY A 483 -8.68 17.94 15.19
CA GLY A 483 -7.45 18.65 14.86
C GLY A 483 -7.16 19.76 15.88
N ALA A 484 -6.04 20.45 15.71
CA ALA A 484 -5.76 21.64 16.49
C ALA A 484 -6.88 22.66 16.32
N LEU A 485 -7.20 23.39 17.39
CA LEU A 485 -8.15 24.49 17.34
C LEU A 485 -7.70 25.50 16.27
N VAL A 486 -8.44 25.56 15.18
CA VAL A 486 -8.26 26.58 14.15
C VAL A 486 -9.17 27.74 14.46
N ALA A 487 -8.60 28.89 14.73
CA ALA A 487 -9.39 30.10 14.96
C ALA A 487 -10.14 30.47 13.67
N ASP A 488 -11.47 30.38 13.71
CA ASP A 488 -12.31 30.88 12.61
C ASP A 488 -12.34 32.42 12.69
N PRO A 489 -11.92 33.12 11.63
CA PRO A 489 -11.98 34.60 11.62
C PRO A 489 -13.38 35.15 11.89
N THR A 490 -14.44 34.43 11.52
CA THR A 490 -15.84 34.83 11.78
C THR A 490 -16.24 34.66 13.23
N TYR A 491 -15.56 33.81 13.98
CA TYR A 491 -15.79 33.58 15.39
C TYR A 491 -15.38 34.81 16.24
N ASN A 492 -14.30 35.49 15.86
CA ASN A 492 -13.82 36.68 16.53
C ASN A 492 -14.85 37.83 16.50
N ASP A 493 -15.64 37.93 15.42
CA ASP A 493 -16.72 38.91 15.30
C ASP A 493 -17.90 38.63 16.27
N LYS A 494 -18.19 37.34 16.50
CA LYS A 494 -19.29 36.93 17.41
C LYS A 494 -18.91 37.03 18.87
N VAL A 495 -17.65 36.82 19.23
CA VAL A 495 -17.17 36.81 20.63
C VAL A 495 -16.62 38.17 21.06
N GLY A 496 -16.47 39.12 20.13
CA GLY A 496 -16.01 40.50 20.44
C GLY A 496 -14.55 40.58 20.86
N ILE A 497 -13.70 39.63 20.44
CA ILE A 497 -12.27 39.65 20.74
C ILE A 497 -11.62 40.82 19.99
N LYS A 498 -11.18 41.84 20.73
CA LYS A 498 -10.40 42.95 20.18
C LYS A 498 -8.92 42.58 20.17
N ILE A 499 -8.38 42.26 18.99
CA ILE A 499 -6.95 42.11 18.83
C ILE A 499 -6.37 43.50 18.60
N TYR A 500 -5.61 44.05 19.58
CA TYR A 500 -4.88 45.31 19.51
C TYR A 500 -5.74 46.56 19.16
N GLY A 501 -6.98 46.63 19.61
CA GLY A 501 -7.79 47.82 19.46
C GLY A 501 -8.37 48.08 18.08
N GLN A 502 -8.26 47.13 17.16
CA GLN A 502 -8.89 47.17 15.84
C GLN A 502 -10.24 46.46 15.86
N THR A 503 -11.27 47.12 15.42
CA THR A 503 -12.53 46.50 15.05
C THR A 503 -12.32 45.76 13.76
N SER A 504 -12.64 44.48 13.75
CA SER A 504 -12.37 43.52 12.74
C SER A 504 -12.85 43.89 11.34
N ASN A 505 -11.91 43.99 10.41
CA ASN A 505 -12.19 43.76 8.98
C ASN A 505 -11.52 42.48 8.47
N ASN A 506 -11.09 41.57 9.35
CA ASN A 506 -10.33 40.37 9.01
C ASN A 506 -9.13 40.61 8.10
N ILE A 507 -8.63 41.84 8.03
CA ILE A 507 -7.45 42.26 7.27
C ILE A 507 -6.39 42.73 8.24
N PHE A 508 -5.29 41.98 8.32
CA PHE A 508 -4.15 42.30 9.15
C PHE A 508 -3.01 42.80 8.28
N LEU A 509 -2.47 43.99 8.59
CA LEU A 509 -1.28 44.55 7.96
C LEU A 509 -0.05 44.05 8.72
N ASN A 510 1.02 43.72 7.96
CA ASN A 510 2.28 43.24 8.53
C ASN A 510 2.15 41.93 9.34
N ALA A 511 1.24 41.03 8.92
CA ALA A 511 1.13 39.72 9.51
C ALA A 511 2.38 38.88 9.17
N VAL A 512 2.91 38.19 10.17
CA VAL A 512 4.02 37.23 10.02
C VAL A 512 3.49 35.87 10.44
N ASP A 513 3.65 34.91 9.57
CA ASP A 513 3.29 33.52 9.85
C ASP A 513 4.55 32.74 10.26
N PHE A 514 4.46 32.03 11.40
CA PHE A 514 5.50 31.17 11.89
C PHE A 514 4.99 29.74 11.89
N ASP A 515 5.48 28.93 10.97
CA ASP A 515 5.22 27.49 10.99
C ASP A 515 6.34 26.72 11.70
N MET A 516 5.97 25.88 12.65
CA MET A 516 6.90 24.99 13.33
C MET A 516 6.96 23.65 12.60
N SER A 517 7.99 23.46 11.80
CA SER A 517 8.20 22.21 11.07
C SER A 517 8.17 20.99 12.00
N ALA A 518 7.33 20.01 11.65
CA ALA A 518 7.15 18.77 12.41
C ALA A 518 6.79 18.99 13.90
N PHE A 519 5.95 19.98 14.22
CA PHE A 519 5.60 20.35 15.61
C PHE A 519 5.05 19.16 16.42
N TYR A 520 4.05 18.43 15.90
CA TYR A 520 3.50 17.26 16.59
C TYR A 520 4.55 16.15 16.83
N PRO A 521 5.29 15.68 15.81
CA PRO A 521 6.34 14.69 16.02
C PRO A 521 7.42 15.16 17.02
N SER A 522 7.78 16.44 16.98
CA SER A 522 8.78 17.01 17.90
C SER A 522 8.26 17.06 19.34
N SER A 523 7.00 17.44 19.54
CA SER A 523 6.35 17.46 20.85
C SER A 523 6.20 16.04 21.41
N ILE A 524 5.75 15.08 20.61
CA ILE A 524 5.64 13.67 20.99
C ILE A 524 7.01 13.13 21.46
N ARG A 525 8.07 13.43 20.72
CA ARG A 525 9.43 13.02 21.10
C ARG A 525 9.94 13.73 22.35
N ALA A 526 9.71 15.02 22.46
CA ALA A 526 10.15 15.81 23.63
C ALA A 526 9.45 15.39 24.93
N MET A 527 8.17 15.03 24.84
CA MET A 527 7.34 14.60 25.96
C MET A 527 7.36 13.09 26.19
N ASN A 528 8.10 12.33 25.35
CA ASN A 528 8.16 10.86 25.38
C ASN A 528 6.77 10.19 25.35
N ILE A 529 5.88 10.70 24.49
CA ILE A 529 4.51 10.17 24.34
C ILE A 529 4.56 8.93 23.45
N ASP A 530 4.36 7.77 24.04
CA ASP A 530 4.32 6.47 23.36
C ASP A 530 3.34 5.55 24.10
N PRO A 531 2.66 4.61 23.43
CA PRO A 531 1.82 3.63 24.14
C PRO A 531 2.53 2.88 25.26
N SER A 532 3.86 2.65 25.12
CA SER A 532 4.68 2.01 26.17
C SER A 532 4.95 2.90 27.38
N THR A 533 4.76 4.22 27.23
CA THR A 533 4.91 5.19 28.31
C THR A 533 3.58 5.58 28.94
N LEU A 534 2.46 5.03 28.45
CA LEU A 534 1.14 5.27 29.02
C LEU A 534 1.02 4.61 30.39
N ILE A 535 0.91 5.42 31.43
CA ILE A 535 0.84 4.96 32.82
C ILE A 535 -0.61 4.73 33.25
N PHE A 536 -1.51 5.63 32.84
CA PHE A 536 -2.94 5.50 33.05
C PHE A 536 -3.73 6.30 32.01
N LYS A 537 -4.98 5.91 31.83
CA LYS A 537 -5.95 6.61 30.99
C LYS A 537 -7.07 7.14 31.85
N MET A 538 -7.38 8.42 31.68
CA MET A 538 -8.52 9.08 32.35
C MET A 538 -9.66 9.23 31.34
N GLN A 539 -10.83 8.86 31.74
CA GLN A 539 -12.06 9.11 30.98
C GLN A 539 -13.01 9.91 31.80
N MET A 540 -13.51 11.02 31.27
CA MET A 540 -14.43 11.93 31.90
C MET A 540 -15.80 11.79 31.23
N ASP A 541 -16.85 11.65 32.02
CA ASP A 541 -18.23 11.70 31.54
C ASP A 541 -18.67 13.15 31.47
N LEU A 542 -18.60 13.74 30.28
CA LEU A 542 -18.91 15.14 30.04
C LEU A 542 -20.41 15.43 30.06
N ASP A 543 -21.28 14.43 29.91
CA ASP A 543 -22.75 14.61 29.89
C ASP A 543 -23.35 15.02 31.23
N GLN A 544 -22.58 14.91 32.30
CA GLN A 544 -23.02 15.35 33.67
C GLN A 544 -22.46 16.71 34.09
N TYR A 545 -21.74 17.38 33.18
CA TYR A 545 -21.12 18.67 33.48
C TYR A 545 -21.87 19.82 32.80
N ASP A 546 -22.85 20.38 33.50
CA ASP A 546 -23.55 21.61 33.09
C ASP A 546 -22.67 22.88 33.16
N ILE A 547 -21.36 22.74 33.36
CA ILE A 547 -20.47 23.90 33.59
C ILE A 547 -20.15 24.68 32.31
N TYR A 548 -20.35 24.09 31.14
CA TYR A 548 -19.98 24.73 29.89
C TYR A 548 -21.09 24.70 28.84
N ASP A 549 -22.13 25.48 29.11
CA ASP A 549 -23.08 25.88 28.08
C ASP A 549 -22.53 27.10 27.32
N GLY A 550 -21.35 26.96 26.71
CA GLY A 550 -20.71 28.00 25.91
C GLY A 550 -19.18 27.95 25.89
N PRO A 551 -18.55 28.70 24.97
CA PRO A 551 -17.09 28.73 24.87
C PRO A 551 -16.49 29.33 26.15
N ILE A 552 -15.42 28.72 26.63
CA ILE A 552 -14.63 29.25 27.75
C ILE A 552 -14.17 30.66 27.40
N PRO A 553 -14.49 31.68 28.17
CA PRO A 553 -13.95 33.01 27.92
C PRO A 553 -12.43 32.98 28.12
N LEU A 554 -11.69 33.11 27.04
CA LEU A 554 -10.21 33.09 27.06
C LEU A 554 -9.61 34.39 27.56
N GLU A 555 -10.41 35.45 27.72
CA GLU A 555 -9.95 36.78 28.12
C GLU A 555 -9.72 36.84 29.65
N GLY A 556 -8.45 36.87 30.04
CA GLY A 556 -8.06 37.10 31.44
C GLY A 556 -7.99 35.83 32.31
N VAL A 557 -8.34 34.67 31.78
CA VAL A 557 -8.25 33.40 32.52
C VAL A 557 -7.00 32.63 32.10
N THR A 558 -6.01 32.54 32.98
CA THR A 558 -4.89 31.63 32.80
C THR A 558 -5.25 30.27 33.37
N TRP A 559 -4.59 29.21 32.91
CA TRP A 559 -4.75 27.86 33.47
C TRP A 559 -4.52 27.84 34.98
N LYS A 560 -3.54 28.59 35.46
CA LYS A 560 -3.24 28.76 36.87
C LYS A 560 -4.42 29.34 37.63
N LYS A 561 -5.03 30.41 37.11
CA LYS A 561 -6.18 31.07 37.70
C LYS A 561 -7.42 30.17 37.68
N PHE A 562 -7.65 29.46 36.58
CA PHE A 562 -8.71 28.49 36.44
C PHE A 562 -8.61 27.35 37.46
N VAL A 563 -7.42 26.82 37.68
CA VAL A 563 -7.18 25.64 38.51
C VAL A 563 -6.90 25.98 39.96
N GLU A 564 -6.07 27.01 40.25
CA GLU A 564 -5.62 27.34 41.60
C GLU A 564 -6.60 28.32 42.33
N GLU A 565 -7.22 29.21 41.61
CA GLU A 565 -8.10 30.23 42.20
C GLU A 565 -9.57 29.80 42.24
N GLY A 566 -9.91 28.67 41.63
CA GLY A 566 -11.25 28.10 41.64
C GLY A 566 -12.28 28.98 40.96
N GLU A 567 -11.92 29.65 39.87
CA GLU A 567 -12.85 30.46 39.09
C GLU A 567 -13.98 29.65 38.46
N HIS A 568 -13.74 28.31 38.36
CA HIS A 568 -14.76 27.34 37.96
C HIS A 568 -15.11 26.46 39.14
N ASP A 569 -16.39 26.20 39.28
CA ASP A 569 -16.90 25.33 40.31
C ASP A 569 -16.25 23.93 40.18
N GLY A 570 -15.66 23.44 41.23
CA GLY A 570 -15.02 22.12 41.28
C GLY A 570 -13.59 22.03 40.77
N SER A 571 -12.99 23.02 40.09
CA SER A 571 -11.63 22.87 39.54
C SER A 571 -10.55 22.70 40.60
N LYS A 572 -10.66 23.39 41.75
CA LYS A 572 -9.74 23.21 42.87
C LYS A 572 -9.93 21.85 43.53
N GLU A 573 -11.18 21.44 43.71
CA GLU A 573 -11.52 20.13 44.22
C GLU A 573 -11.03 19.01 43.31
N PHE A 574 -11.05 19.21 42.00
CA PHE A 574 -10.46 18.27 41.03
C PHE A 574 -8.97 18.05 41.27
N ILE A 575 -8.20 19.13 41.42
CA ILE A 575 -6.75 19.03 41.65
C ILE A 575 -6.45 18.36 43.00
N ASP A 576 -7.17 18.72 44.04
CA ASP A 576 -6.99 18.11 45.36
C ASP A 576 -7.33 16.62 45.33
N ASN A 577 -8.40 16.23 44.64
CA ASN A 577 -8.81 14.84 44.49
C ASN A 577 -7.85 14.06 43.58
N PHE A 578 -7.31 14.68 42.53
CA PHE A 578 -6.29 14.09 41.70
C PHE A 578 -5.01 13.76 42.51
N GLN A 579 -4.58 14.68 43.34
CA GLN A 579 -3.40 14.51 44.20
C GLN A 579 -3.60 13.44 45.28
N THR A 580 -4.79 13.35 45.83
CA THR A 580 -5.12 12.42 46.92
C THR A 580 -5.73 11.09 46.47
N GLY A 581 -6.10 10.96 45.19
CA GLY A 581 -6.80 9.80 44.66
C GLY A 581 -8.28 9.69 45.04
N ASN A 582 -8.89 10.79 45.53
CA ASN A 582 -10.29 10.83 45.89
C ASN A 582 -11.14 11.54 44.81
N TYR A 583 -11.89 10.76 44.02
CA TYR A 583 -12.63 11.23 42.84
C TYR A 583 -14.15 11.28 43.01
N THR A 584 -14.67 11.19 44.21
CA THR A 584 -16.11 11.02 44.48
C THR A 584 -16.90 12.32 44.51
N SER A 585 -16.25 13.47 44.57
CA SER A 585 -16.89 14.77 44.82
C SER A 585 -17.21 15.59 43.56
N PHE A 586 -16.87 15.11 42.39
CA PHE A 586 -16.95 15.89 41.14
C PHE A 586 -18.28 15.84 40.41
N GLY A 587 -19.31 15.24 40.87
CA GLY A 587 -20.52 15.10 40.04
C GLY A 587 -20.30 14.42 38.67
N THR A 588 -19.04 14.12 38.29
CA THR A 588 -18.60 13.44 37.10
C THR A 588 -18.24 12.01 37.44
N LYS A 589 -18.55 11.06 36.53
CA LYS A 589 -18.07 9.68 36.64
C LYS A 589 -16.62 9.63 36.18
N TRP A 590 -15.71 9.80 37.11
CA TRP A 590 -14.31 9.52 36.88
C TRP A 590 -14.09 8.01 36.98
N MET A 591 -13.59 7.41 35.94
CA MET A 591 -13.20 6.00 36.00
C MET A 591 -11.86 5.86 36.72
N ASN A 592 -11.86 5.20 37.88
CA ASN A 592 -10.71 4.72 38.67
C ASN A 592 -9.37 5.38 38.37
N MET A 593 -9.30 6.70 38.63
CA MET A 593 -8.07 7.45 38.45
C MET A 593 -7.12 7.14 39.60
N PRO A 594 -5.93 6.59 39.35
CA PRO A 594 -4.97 6.32 40.41
C PRO A 594 -4.44 7.61 40.98
N SER A 595 -4.12 7.62 42.27
CA SER A 595 -3.42 8.75 42.87
C SER A 595 -2.03 8.92 42.26
N VAL A 596 -1.43 10.11 42.38
CA VAL A 596 -0.03 10.33 41.95
C VAL A 596 0.91 9.33 42.62
N ALA A 597 0.65 8.95 43.87
CA ALA A 597 1.44 7.95 44.60
C ALA A 597 1.29 6.56 43.98
N ASP A 598 0.10 6.17 43.53
CA ASP A 598 -0.12 4.89 42.85
C ASP A 598 0.54 4.84 41.49
N VAL A 599 0.45 5.94 40.72
CA VAL A 599 1.16 6.10 39.44
C VAL A 599 2.67 5.95 39.65
N TYR A 600 3.23 6.66 40.64
CA TYR A 600 4.64 6.59 40.96
C TYR A 600 5.09 5.20 41.43
N SER A 601 4.28 4.52 42.23
CA SER A 601 4.56 3.16 42.69
C SER A 601 4.52 2.16 41.53
N ARG A 602 3.58 2.30 40.58
CA ARG A 602 3.55 1.50 39.36
C ARG A 602 4.78 1.73 38.48
N MET A 603 5.15 3.01 38.27
CA MET A 603 6.36 3.35 37.52
C MET A 603 7.59 2.69 38.11
N LYS A 604 7.80 2.76 39.42
CA LYS A 604 8.92 2.08 40.09
C LYS A 604 8.93 0.58 39.88
N LYS A 605 7.77 -0.05 40.00
CA LYS A 605 7.62 -1.50 39.81
C LYS A 605 7.92 -1.92 38.36
N GLU A 606 7.49 -1.14 37.38
CA GLU A 606 7.71 -1.43 35.96
C GLU A 606 9.15 -1.12 35.50
N LEU A 607 9.79 -0.12 36.07
CA LEU A 607 11.17 0.24 35.78
C LEU A 607 12.19 -0.61 36.55
N GLY A 608 11.74 -1.46 37.47
CA GLY A 608 12.62 -2.34 38.23
C GLY A 608 13.42 -1.63 39.33
N GLU A 609 12.93 -0.47 39.82
CA GLU A 609 13.49 0.30 40.93
C GLU A 609 12.80 0.03 42.27
#